data_bc373e471b8c55d40dc371a694892a09
#
_entry.id   bc373e471b8c55d40dc371a694892a09
#
_cell.length_a   1.000
_cell.length_b   1.000
_cell.length_c   1.000
_cell.angle_alpha   90.00
_cell.angle_beta   90.00
_cell.angle_gamma   90.00
#
_symmetry.space_group_name_H-M   'P 1'
#
loop_
_entity.id
_entity.type
_entity.pdbx_description
1 polymer ?
#
loop_
_entity_poly.entity_id
_entity_poly.type
_entity_poly.pdbx_seq_one_letter_code
_entity_poly.pdbx_strand_id
1 'polypeptide(L)'
;VSKAKASFSWSDPFRLDDQLTDDERQVREAAHAYCQEKLLPRVQMAFRNEQTDRAIFNEMGELGLLGPTIPEQYGGAGLNYVCYGLVAREVERVDSGYRSMMSVQSSLVMLPINEFGTEAQKQKYLPKLATGQWVGCFGLTEPNHGSDPGSMITRARKVAGGYSLSGAKMWISNSPIADVFVVWAKDDEGAIRGFILEKGWKGLSAPAVHGKVGLRASITGEIVMDEVFCPEENAMPDVRGLKGPFTCLNSARYGIAWGALGAAEDCYQRARQYVLDRQQFGRPLAANQLIQKKLADMVTDISLGLQGCLRLGRMKDEGTASVEITSILKRNSCGKALDIARVARDMMGGNGISDEYGVARHLVNLEVVNTYEGTHDIHALILGRAITGIAAFS
;
A
#
# COMPACT_ATOMS: atom_id res chain seq x y z
N VAL A 1 9.78 6.39 47.07
CA VAL A 1 8.97 5.95 45.92
C VAL A 1 9.76 4.89 45.19
N SER A 2 9.41 3.59 45.35
CA SER A 2 10.02 2.49 44.61
C SER A 2 9.77 2.71 43.13
N LYS A 3 10.82 2.96 42.34
CA LYS A 3 10.70 2.97 40.88
C LYS A 3 10.25 1.58 40.43
N ALA A 4 9.12 1.50 39.72
CA ALA A 4 8.67 0.25 39.12
C ALA A 4 9.84 -0.35 38.31
N LYS A 5 10.11 -1.65 38.50
CA LYS A 5 11.18 -2.34 37.77
C LYS A 5 10.81 -2.37 36.29
N ALA A 6 11.72 -1.94 35.43
CA ALA A 6 11.50 -1.97 33.98
C ALA A 6 11.17 -3.40 33.54
N SER A 7 10.09 -3.55 32.78
CA SER A 7 9.65 -4.83 32.24
C SER A 7 9.76 -4.83 30.71
N PHE A 8 10.18 -5.93 30.13
CA PHE A 8 10.24 -6.12 28.68
C PHE A 8 8.90 -6.60 28.15
N SER A 9 8.35 -5.91 27.15
CA SER A 9 7.20 -6.37 26.37
C SER A 9 7.67 -6.88 25.01
N TRP A 10 7.46 -8.15 24.72
CA TRP A 10 7.84 -8.75 23.43
C TRP A 10 6.94 -8.28 22.27
N SER A 11 5.76 -7.78 22.57
CA SER A 11 4.80 -7.29 21.56
C SER A 11 4.98 -5.81 21.22
N ASP A 12 5.55 -5.03 22.13
CA ASP A 12 5.85 -3.61 21.92
C ASP A 12 7.08 -3.20 22.76
N PRO A 13 8.30 -3.60 22.33
CA PRO A 13 9.52 -3.37 23.12
C PRO A 13 9.85 -1.90 23.34
N PHE A 14 9.57 -1.04 22.38
CA PHE A 14 9.84 0.39 22.43
C PHE A 14 8.63 1.21 22.90
N ARG A 15 7.54 0.55 23.32
CA ARG A 15 6.33 1.21 23.80
C ARG A 15 5.83 2.26 22.78
N LEU A 16 5.60 1.80 21.56
CA LEU A 16 5.11 2.64 20.46
C LEU A 16 3.80 3.33 20.84
N ASP A 17 2.91 2.60 21.50
CA ASP A 17 1.61 3.10 21.93
C ASP A 17 1.69 4.30 22.88
N ASP A 18 2.72 4.36 23.72
CA ASP A 18 2.95 5.50 24.63
C ASP A 18 3.39 6.77 23.88
N GLN A 19 3.86 6.63 22.65
CA GLN A 19 4.34 7.73 21.82
C GLN A 19 3.24 8.30 20.91
N LEU A 20 2.05 7.69 20.91
CA LEU A 20 0.90 8.13 20.14
C LEU A 20 0.04 9.13 20.92
N THR A 21 -0.65 10.02 20.21
CA THR A 21 -1.71 10.84 20.79
C THR A 21 -2.95 9.97 21.07
N ASP A 22 -3.91 10.50 21.84
CA ASP A 22 -5.17 9.79 22.12
C ASP A 22 -5.96 9.51 20.83
N ASP A 23 -6.02 10.48 19.92
CA ASP A 23 -6.70 10.33 18.62
C ASP A 23 -6.03 9.23 17.77
N GLU A 24 -4.70 9.22 17.71
CA GLU A 24 -3.94 8.19 16.98
C GLU A 24 -4.19 6.79 17.55
N ARG A 25 -4.26 6.64 18.87
CA ARG A 25 -4.61 5.37 19.51
C ARG A 25 -6.04 4.94 19.16
N GLN A 26 -7.01 5.85 19.21
CA GLN A 26 -8.40 5.55 18.86
C GLN A 26 -8.54 5.11 17.41
N VAL A 27 -7.88 5.80 16.48
CA VAL A 27 -7.86 5.43 15.06
C VAL A 27 -7.26 4.04 14.86
N ARG A 28 -6.13 3.74 15.51
CA ARG A 28 -5.51 2.41 15.45
C ARG A 28 -6.43 1.33 16.02
N GLU A 29 -7.06 1.57 17.17
CA GLU A 29 -7.97 0.60 17.81
C GLU A 29 -9.19 0.32 16.96
N ALA A 30 -9.81 1.35 16.38
CA ALA A 30 -10.94 1.19 15.47
C ALA A 30 -10.56 0.40 14.21
N ALA A 31 -9.40 0.71 13.60
CA ALA A 31 -8.89 -0.02 12.46
C ALA A 31 -8.58 -1.48 12.81
N HIS A 32 -7.94 -1.74 13.96
CA HIS A 32 -7.65 -3.09 14.45
C HIS A 32 -8.92 -3.91 14.63
N ALA A 33 -9.91 -3.37 15.35
CA ALA A 33 -11.19 -4.06 15.59
C ALA A 33 -11.87 -4.42 14.27
N TYR A 34 -12.02 -3.48 13.35
CA TYR A 34 -12.58 -3.75 12.03
C TYR A 34 -11.81 -4.84 11.27
N CYS A 35 -10.49 -4.75 11.23
CA CYS A 35 -9.64 -5.69 10.52
C CYS A 35 -9.76 -7.12 11.08
N GLN A 36 -9.76 -7.28 12.41
CA GLN A 36 -9.86 -8.59 13.05
C GLN A 36 -11.28 -9.16 12.94
N GLU A 37 -12.32 -8.36 13.11
CA GLU A 37 -13.72 -8.83 13.12
C GLU A 37 -14.30 -9.03 11.72
N LYS A 38 -13.90 -8.20 10.74
CA LYS A 38 -14.51 -8.19 9.41
C LYS A 38 -13.61 -8.71 8.30
N LEU A 39 -12.32 -8.34 8.28
CA LEU A 39 -11.42 -8.73 7.20
C LEU A 39 -10.80 -10.11 7.40
N LEU A 40 -10.31 -10.40 8.61
CA LEU A 40 -9.61 -11.65 8.90
C LEU A 40 -10.47 -12.90 8.63
N PRO A 41 -11.78 -12.97 8.99
CA PRO A 41 -12.57 -14.17 8.74
C PRO A 41 -12.77 -14.51 7.25
N ARG A 42 -12.70 -13.52 6.35
CA ARG A 42 -12.97 -13.73 4.91
C ARG A 42 -11.73 -13.85 4.04
N VAL A 43 -10.55 -13.50 4.56
CA VAL A 43 -9.35 -13.34 3.74
C VAL A 43 -8.84 -14.64 3.13
N GLN A 44 -8.91 -15.77 3.84
CA GLN A 44 -8.41 -17.06 3.36
C GLN A 44 -9.16 -17.50 2.08
N MET A 45 -10.46 -17.42 2.08
CA MET A 45 -11.28 -17.79 0.92
C MET A 45 -11.16 -16.77 -0.21
N ALA A 46 -11.07 -15.48 0.11
CA ALA A 46 -10.80 -14.44 -0.87
C ALA A 46 -9.47 -14.67 -1.60
N PHE A 47 -8.42 -15.00 -0.86
CA PHE A 47 -7.11 -15.33 -1.40
C PHE A 47 -7.14 -16.60 -2.28
N ARG A 48 -7.71 -17.70 -1.78
CA ARG A 48 -7.84 -18.97 -2.53
C ARG A 48 -8.55 -18.79 -3.87
N ASN A 49 -9.65 -18.02 -3.86
CA ASN A 49 -10.54 -17.87 -5.02
C ASN A 49 -10.18 -16.67 -5.91
N GLU A 50 -9.12 -15.92 -5.61
CA GLU A 50 -8.78 -14.66 -6.32
C GLU A 50 -9.96 -13.68 -6.37
N GLN A 51 -10.66 -13.50 -5.27
CA GLN A 51 -11.85 -12.68 -5.19
C GLN A 51 -11.64 -11.46 -4.32
N THR A 52 -12.19 -10.35 -4.76
CA THR A 52 -12.27 -9.11 -4.01
C THR A 52 -13.72 -8.77 -3.71
N ASP A 53 -14.05 -8.66 -2.43
CA ASP A 53 -15.36 -8.20 -2.01
C ASP A 53 -15.42 -6.67 -2.10
N ARG A 54 -16.20 -6.15 -3.05
CA ARG A 54 -16.35 -4.71 -3.25
C ARG A 54 -16.96 -4.01 -2.03
N ALA A 55 -17.74 -4.71 -1.21
CA ALA A 55 -18.34 -4.16 0.01
C ALA A 55 -17.28 -3.61 1.00
N ILE A 56 -16.06 -4.14 0.95
CA ILE A 56 -14.93 -3.68 1.78
C ILE A 56 -14.66 -2.17 1.59
N PHE A 57 -14.82 -1.65 0.37
CA PHE A 57 -14.66 -0.20 0.14
C PHE A 57 -15.70 0.62 0.89
N ASN A 58 -16.96 0.20 0.89
CA ASN A 58 -18.01 0.89 1.64
C ASN A 58 -17.78 0.79 3.16
N GLU A 59 -17.42 -0.39 3.65
CA GLU A 59 -17.10 -0.62 5.06
C GLU A 59 -15.92 0.28 5.52
N MET A 60 -14.85 0.33 4.73
CA MET A 60 -13.70 1.21 5.00
C MET A 60 -14.09 2.69 4.91
N GLY A 61 -14.96 3.06 3.96
CA GLY A 61 -15.46 4.42 3.80
C GLY A 61 -16.29 4.88 5.01
N GLU A 62 -17.18 4.04 5.52
CA GLU A 62 -17.97 4.33 6.72
C GLU A 62 -17.10 4.57 7.97
N LEU A 63 -15.93 3.94 8.02
CA LEU A 63 -14.97 4.10 9.12
C LEU A 63 -13.93 5.21 8.89
N GLY A 64 -14.02 5.94 7.77
CA GLY A 64 -13.06 7.00 7.42
C GLY A 64 -11.64 6.49 7.09
N LEU A 65 -11.51 5.21 6.70
CA LEU A 65 -10.23 4.61 6.35
C LEU A 65 -9.81 4.85 4.90
N LEU A 66 -10.71 5.39 4.07
CA LEU A 66 -10.42 5.78 2.68
C LEU A 66 -10.13 7.29 2.62
N GLY A 67 -8.95 7.65 2.13
CA GLY A 67 -8.49 9.03 2.10
C GLY A 67 -8.35 9.65 3.50
N PRO A 68 -7.70 8.99 4.48
CA PRO A 68 -7.66 9.49 5.85
C PRO A 68 -7.03 10.88 5.97
N THR A 69 -6.11 11.25 5.09
CA THR A 69 -5.46 12.57 5.07
C THR A 69 -6.15 13.60 4.16
N ILE A 70 -7.20 13.23 3.45
CA ILE A 70 -7.98 14.13 2.60
C ILE A 70 -8.83 15.06 3.49
N PRO A 71 -8.94 16.36 3.14
CA PRO A 71 -9.72 17.31 3.93
C PRO A 71 -11.19 16.90 4.11
N GLU A 72 -11.76 17.19 5.27
CA GLU A 72 -13.15 16.89 5.61
C GLU A 72 -14.17 17.51 4.64
N GLN A 73 -13.87 18.69 4.12
CA GLN A 73 -14.73 19.37 3.12
C GLN A 73 -14.96 18.56 1.84
N TYR A 74 -14.11 17.57 1.55
CA TYR A 74 -14.23 16.65 0.44
C TYR A 74 -14.60 15.22 0.88
N GLY A 75 -15.02 15.05 2.12
CA GLY A 75 -15.42 13.74 2.67
C GLY A 75 -14.30 12.88 3.23
N GLY A 76 -13.06 13.35 3.23
CA GLY A 76 -11.95 12.71 3.91
C GLY A 76 -12.05 12.84 5.43
N ALA A 77 -11.20 12.15 6.16
CA ALA A 77 -11.19 12.20 7.63
C ALA A 77 -10.31 13.32 8.22
N GLY A 78 -9.53 14.04 7.39
CA GLY A 78 -8.66 15.14 7.82
C GLY A 78 -7.60 14.74 8.86
N LEU A 79 -7.23 13.46 8.91
CA LEU A 79 -6.29 12.91 9.89
C LEU A 79 -4.84 13.16 9.47
N ASN A 80 -3.92 13.03 10.44
CA ASN A 80 -2.49 13.13 10.21
C ASN A 80 -1.90 11.87 9.55
N TYR A 81 -0.66 11.94 9.10
CA TYR A 81 0.03 10.82 8.44
C TYR A 81 0.31 9.66 9.38
N VAL A 82 0.53 9.89 10.68
CA VAL A 82 0.69 8.82 11.66
C VAL A 82 -0.57 7.96 11.71
N CYS A 83 -1.75 8.56 11.74
CA CYS A 83 -3.03 7.83 11.64
C CYS A 83 -3.11 6.98 10.38
N TYR A 84 -2.74 7.55 9.23
CA TYR A 84 -2.72 6.78 7.97
C TYR A 84 -1.77 5.58 8.04
N GLY A 85 -0.58 5.77 8.60
CA GLY A 85 0.39 4.69 8.80
C GLY A 85 -0.13 3.58 9.70
N LEU A 86 -0.76 3.94 10.83
CA LEU A 86 -1.36 2.99 11.77
C LEU A 86 -2.50 2.19 11.14
N VAL A 87 -3.36 2.84 10.35
CA VAL A 87 -4.41 2.16 9.58
C VAL A 87 -3.79 1.17 8.58
N ALA A 88 -2.81 1.59 7.80
CA ALA A 88 -2.10 0.73 6.85
C ALA A 88 -1.49 -0.51 7.53
N ARG A 89 -0.89 -0.33 8.73
CA ARG A 89 -0.32 -1.41 9.55
C ARG A 89 -1.38 -2.43 9.95
N GLU A 90 -2.54 -1.99 10.45
CA GLU A 90 -3.59 -2.90 10.90
C GLU A 90 -4.29 -3.63 9.74
N VAL A 91 -4.50 -2.97 8.61
CA VAL A 91 -5.08 -3.61 7.41
C VAL A 91 -4.11 -4.64 6.83
N GLU A 92 -2.82 -4.35 6.73
CA GLU A 92 -1.83 -5.29 6.17
C GLU A 92 -1.45 -6.40 7.15
N ARG A 93 -1.67 -6.22 8.45
CA ARG A 93 -1.64 -7.31 9.43
C ARG A 93 -2.57 -8.45 9.03
N VAL A 94 -3.69 -8.14 8.38
CA VAL A 94 -4.59 -9.15 7.81
C VAL A 94 -4.11 -9.59 6.44
N ASP A 95 -3.93 -8.65 5.50
CA ASP A 95 -3.53 -8.98 4.13
C ASP A 95 -2.99 -7.76 3.36
N SER A 96 -1.88 -7.95 2.67
CA SER A 96 -1.28 -6.91 1.82
C SER A 96 -2.19 -6.53 0.64
N GLY A 97 -3.05 -7.43 0.16
CA GLY A 97 -4.03 -7.13 -0.88
C GLY A 97 -5.06 -6.11 -0.42
N TYR A 98 -5.60 -6.28 0.78
CA TYR A 98 -6.55 -5.32 1.37
C TYR A 98 -5.91 -3.95 1.63
N ARG A 99 -4.65 -3.93 2.12
CA ARG A 99 -3.94 -2.67 2.27
C ARG A 99 -3.68 -2.00 0.91
N SER A 100 -3.37 -2.76 -0.14
CA SER A 100 -3.20 -2.23 -1.50
C SER A 100 -4.48 -1.60 -2.03
N MET A 101 -5.64 -2.24 -1.83
CA MET A 101 -6.95 -1.68 -2.21
C MET A 101 -7.17 -0.30 -1.58
N MET A 102 -6.98 -0.20 -0.26
CA MET A 102 -7.12 1.02 0.50
C MET A 102 -6.11 2.10 0.06
N SER A 103 -4.85 1.72 -0.12
CA SER A 103 -3.76 2.63 -0.46
C SER A 103 -3.91 3.20 -1.88
N VAL A 104 -4.32 2.38 -2.85
CA VAL A 104 -4.60 2.85 -4.21
C VAL A 104 -5.73 3.87 -4.19
N GLN A 105 -6.84 3.58 -3.51
CA GLN A 105 -7.95 4.53 -3.35
C GLN A 105 -7.47 5.84 -2.73
N SER A 106 -6.76 5.79 -1.61
CA SER A 106 -6.38 6.95 -0.81
C SER A 106 -5.23 7.76 -1.42
N SER A 107 -4.11 7.12 -1.72
CA SER A 107 -2.85 7.79 -2.10
C SER A 107 -2.67 7.94 -3.61
N LEU A 108 -3.27 7.07 -4.42
CA LEU A 108 -3.05 7.06 -5.88
C LEU A 108 -4.26 7.58 -6.67
N VAL A 109 -5.44 7.67 -6.06
CA VAL A 109 -6.65 8.21 -6.69
C VAL A 109 -7.11 9.49 -6.02
N MET A 110 -7.41 9.46 -4.73
CA MET A 110 -7.91 10.64 -4.02
C MET A 110 -6.84 11.73 -3.89
N LEU A 111 -5.61 11.37 -3.55
CA LEU A 111 -4.53 12.35 -3.41
C LEU A 111 -4.27 13.16 -4.68
N PRO A 112 -4.04 12.56 -5.89
CA PRO A 112 -3.81 13.36 -7.09
C PRO A 112 -4.99 14.25 -7.47
N ILE A 113 -6.23 13.81 -7.24
CA ILE A 113 -7.40 14.65 -7.45
C ILE A 113 -7.39 15.83 -6.48
N ASN A 114 -7.04 15.62 -5.21
CA ASN A 114 -6.92 16.68 -4.21
C ASN A 114 -5.79 17.68 -4.53
N GLU A 115 -4.63 17.19 -4.97
CA GLU A 115 -3.43 18.01 -5.18
C GLU A 115 -3.46 18.74 -6.54
N PHE A 116 -3.95 18.07 -7.59
CA PHE A 116 -3.79 18.52 -8.98
C PHE A 116 -5.12 18.76 -9.70
N GLY A 117 -6.23 18.44 -9.09
CA GLY A 117 -7.56 18.61 -9.66
C GLY A 117 -8.12 20.02 -9.46
N THR A 118 -9.04 20.41 -10.35
CA THR A 118 -9.85 21.61 -10.18
C THR A 118 -10.82 21.42 -9.00
N GLU A 119 -11.37 22.54 -8.49
CA GLU A 119 -12.40 22.47 -7.44
C GLU A 119 -13.62 21.63 -7.88
N ALA A 120 -14.03 21.75 -9.14
CA ALA A 120 -15.11 20.95 -9.71
C ALA A 120 -14.79 19.44 -9.70
N GLN A 121 -13.56 19.07 -10.03
CA GLN A 121 -13.10 17.68 -9.96
C GLN A 121 -13.09 17.17 -8.51
N LYS A 122 -12.57 17.94 -7.55
CA LYS A 122 -12.57 17.58 -6.13
C LYS A 122 -13.97 17.32 -5.61
N GLN A 123 -14.90 18.23 -5.84
CA GLN A 123 -16.29 18.12 -5.41
C GLN A 123 -17.03 16.95 -6.07
N LYS A 124 -16.71 16.64 -7.32
CA LYS A 124 -17.36 15.55 -8.06
C LYS A 124 -16.90 14.17 -7.58
N TYR A 125 -15.58 13.98 -7.38
CA TYR A 125 -14.97 12.66 -7.21
C TYR A 125 -14.68 12.30 -5.76
N LEU A 126 -14.09 13.21 -4.98
CA LEU A 126 -13.56 12.88 -3.65
C LEU A 126 -14.63 12.36 -2.67
N PRO A 127 -15.84 12.97 -2.55
CA PRO A 127 -16.84 12.47 -1.61
C PRO A 127 -17.29 11.04 -1.90
N LYS A 128 -17.44 10.68 -3.17
CA LYS A 128 -17.86 9.33 -3.58
C LYS A 128 -16.74 8.28 -3.41
N LEU A 129 -15.50 8.70 -3.58
CA LEU A 129 -14.33 7.85 -3.33
C LEU A 129 -14.11 7.66 -1.83
N ALA A 130 -14.31 8.70 -1.01
CA ALA A 130 -14.15 8.65 0.44
C ALA A 130 -15.16 7.68 1.10
N THR A 131 -16.39 7.63 0.61
CA THR A 131 -17.42 6.70 1.09
C THR A 131 -17.32 5.29 0.51
N GLY A 132 -16.40 5.05 -0.43
CA GLY A 132 -16.31 3.77 -1.15
C GLY A 132 -17.46 3.52 -2.13
N GLN A 133 -18.36 4.49 -2.33
CA GLN A 133 -19.41 4.41 -3.35
C GLN A 133 -18.79 4.24 -4.74
N TRP A 134 -17.71 4.95 -5.01
CA TRP A 134 -16.87 4.76 -6.19
C TRP A 134 -15.52 4.18 -5.81
N VAL A 135 -15.03 3.28 -6.65
CA VAL A 135 -13.70 2.69 -6.57
C VAL A 135 -12.83 3.29 -7.64
N GLY A 136 -11.61 3.65 -7.27
CA GLY A 136 -10.62 4.20 -8.18
C GLY A 136 -9.45 3.26 -8.45
N CYS A 137 -8.78 3.50 -9.58
CA CYS A 137 -7.51 2.87 -9.91
C CYS A 137 -6.52 3.88 -10.50
N PHE A 138 -5.24 3.49 -10.56
CA PHE A 138 -4.13 4.36 -10.94
C PHE A 138 -3.32 3.73 -12.08
N GLY A 139 -3.44 4.30 -13.26
CA GLY A 139 -2.82 3.80 -14.49
C GLY A 139 -1.51 4.53 -14.81
N LEU A 140 -0.38 4.04 -14.28
CA LEU A 140 0.96 4.53 -14.60
C LEU A 140 1.75 3.48 -15.38
N THR A 141 2.00 2.32 -14.76
CA THR A 141 2.81 1.22 -15.28
C THR A 141 2.23 0.67 -16.58
N GLU A 142 3.11 0.44 -17.57
CA GLU A 142 2.78 -0.19 -18.85
C GLU A 142 3.43 -1.56 -18.97
N PRO A 143 2.99 -2.42 -19.90
CA PRO A 143 3.57 -3.77 -20.08
C PRO A 143 5.11 -3.75 -20.21
N ASN A 144 5.67 -2.74 -20.87
CA ASN A 144 7.12 -2.62 -21.12
C ASN A 144 7.80 -1.49 -20.34
N HIS A 145 7.08 -0.76 -19.48
CA HIS A 145 7.58 0.42 -18.74
C HIS A 145 7.13 0.38 -17.29
N GLY A 146 7.84 -0.40 -16.46
CA GLY A 146 7.61 -0.51 -15.02
C GLY A 146 8.52 0.42 -14.22
N SER A 147 9.79 0.05 -14.05
CA SER A 147 10.78 0.86 -13.31
C SER A 147 11.17 2.16 -14.02
N ASP A 148 10.90 2.27 -15.32
CA ASP A 148 11.08 3.46 -16.14
C ASP A 148 9.73 3.99 -16.66
N PRO A 149 8.90 4.61 -15.80
CA PRO A 149 7.60 5.14 -16.21
C PRO A 149 7.71 6.36 -17.11
N GLY A 150 8.86 7.02 -17.14
CA GLY A 150 9.13 8.16 -18.04
C GLY A 150 9.12 7.79 -19.52
N SER A 151 9.42 6.54 -19.82
CA SER A 151 9.42 6.00 -21.19
C SER A 151 8.04 5.50 -21.67
N MET A 152 6.98 5.75 -20.89
CA MET A 152 5.61 5.34 -21.26
C MET A 152 5.26 5.74 -22.70
N ILE A 153 4.44 4.91 -23.36
CA ILE A 153 3.99 5.13 -24.75
C ILE A 153 2.50 5.50 -24.83
N THR A 154 1.72 5.38 -23.76
CA THR A 154 0.34 5.86 -23.73
C THR A 154 0.28 7.34 -24.07
N ARG A 155 -0.59 7.71 -24.99
CA ARG A 155 -0.72 9.07 -25.52
C ARG A 155 -2.10 9.66 -25.29
N ALA A 156 -2.12 10.96 -25.04
CA ALA A 156 -3.30 11.79 -24.97
C ALA A 156 -3.19 12.88 -26.06
N ARG A 157 -3.72 12.61 -27.23
CA ARG A 157 -3.71 13.54 -28.37
C ARG A 157 -4.78 14.59 -28.17
N LYS A 158 -4.44 15.86 -28.34
CA LYS A 158 -5.42 16.97 -28.29
C LYS A 158 -6.41 16.87 -29.44
N VAL A 159 -7.70 16.96 -29.12
CA VAL A 159 -8.82 16.99 -30.07
C VAL A 159 -9.83 18.07 -29.69
N ALA A 160 -10.82 18.31 -30.52
CA ALA A 160 -11.87 19.28 -30.22
C ALA A 160 -12.60 18.91 -28.91
N GLY A 161 -12.60 19.80 -27.95
CA GLY A 161 -13.28 19.63 -26.66
C GLY A 161 -12.57 18.75 -25.63
N GLY A 162 -11.34 18.24 -25.91
CA GLY A 162 -10.63 17.42 -24.96
C GLY A 162 -9.42 16.68 -25.53
N TYR A 163 -9.30 15.40 -25.17
CA TYR A 163 -8.19 14.54 -25.56
C TYR A 163 -8.70 13.17 -26.03
N SER A 164 -7.95 12.54 -26.93
CA SER A 164 -8.14 11.15 -27.31
C SER A 164 -6.98 10.33 -26.72
N LEU A 165 -7.29 9.40 -25.81
CA LEU A 165 -6.30 8.57 -25.13
C LEU A 165 -6.20 7.20 -25.79
N SER A 166 -4.96 6.78 -26.07
CA SER A 166 -4.66 5.44 -26.64
C SER A 166 -3.43 4.85 -25.96
N GLY A 167 -3.51 3.57 -25.60
CA GLY A 167 -2.45 2.81 -24.96
C GLY A 167 -2.98 1.76 -23.99
N ALA A 168 -2.08 1.16 -23.23
CA ALA A 168 -2.43 0.17 -22.21
C ALA A 168 -1.60 0.35 -20.94
N LYS A 169 -2.25 0.08 -19.79
CA LYS A 169 -1.63 0.01 -18.49
C LYS A 169 -1.72 -1.40 -17.95
N MET A 170 -0.73 -1.83 -17.19
CA MET A 170 -0.59 -3.20 -16.70
C MET A 170 -0.35 -3.22 -15.19
N TRP A 171 -0.79 -4.29 -14.54
CA TRP A 171 -0.68 -4.49 -13.08
C TRP A 171 -1.46 -3.46 -12.26
N ILE A 172 -2.65 -3.08 -12.73
CA ILE A 172 -3.44 -2.02 -12.12
C ILE A 172 -4.42 -2.59 -11.09
N SER A 173 -4.12 -2.37 -9.82
CA SER A 173 -5.02 -2.73 -8.72
C SER A 173 -6.36 -2.01 -8.86
N ASN A 174 -7.45 -2.72 -8.59
CA ASN A 174 -8.84 -2.30 -8.65
C ASN A 174 -9.39 -2.04 -10.07
N SER A 175 -8.59 -2.01 -11.15
CA SER A 175 -9.09 -1.59 -12.48
C SER A 175 -10.33 -2.38 -12.96
N PRO A 176 -10.46 -3.71 -12.75
CA PRO A 176 -11.64 -4.43 -13.21
C PRO A 176 -12.96 -4.04 -12.52
N ILE A 177 -12.88 -3.43 -11.34
CA ILE A 177 -14.04 -2.99 -10.54
C ILE A 177 -14.11 -1.47 -10.39
N ALA A 178 -13.17 -0.73 -11.02
CA ALA A 178 -13.06 0.72 -10.87
C ALA A 178 -14.22 1.45 -11.56
N ASP A 179 -14.69 2.51 -10.91
CA ASP A 179 -15.61 3.51 -11.46
C ASP A 179 -14.85 4.71 -12.02
N VAL A 180 -13.66 4.99 -11.46
CA VAL A 180 -12.77 6.12 -11.79
C VAL A 180 -11.36 5.62 -12.05
N PHE A 181 -10.74 6.12 -13.13
CA PHE A 181 -9.41 5.75 -13.59
C PHE A 181 -8.54 7.00 -13.65
N VAL A 182 -7.57 7.14 -12.76
CA VAL A 182 -6.53 8.18 -12.84
C VAL A 182 -5.41 7.64 -13.75
N VAL A 183 -5.31 8.18 -14.95
CA VAL A 183 -4.39 7.68 -15.99
C VAL A 183 -3.35 8.74 -16.32
N TRP A 184 -2.10 8.31 -16.40
CA TRP A 184 -0.97 9.13 -16.82
C TRP A 184 -0.61 8.81 -18.28
N ALA A 185 -0.55 9.85 -19.11
CA ALA A 185 -0.28 9.72 -20.55
C ALA A 185 0.54 10.92 -21.04
N LYS A 186 1.30 10.73 -22.13
CA LYS A 186 2.03 11.80 -22.79
C LYS A 186 1.11 12.60 -23.72
N ASP A 187 1.13 13.92 -23.59
CA ASP A 187 0.48 14.83 -24.51
C ASP A 187 1.24 14.96 -25.85
N ASP A 188 0.74 15.79 -26.77
CA ASP A 188 1.38 15.99 -28.07
C ASP A 188 2.78 16.60 -28.01
N GLU A 189 3.15 17.23 -26.88
CA GLU A 189 4.48 17.77 -26.62
C GLU A 189 5.40 16.74 -25.91
N GLY A 190 4.89 15.54 -25.63
CA GLY A 190 5.61 14.49 -24.92
C GLY A 190 5.64 14.65 -23.39
N ALA A 191 4.92 15.63 -22.85
CA ALA A 191 4.82 15.83 -21.41
C ALA A 191 3.78 14.89 -20.79
N ILE A 192 4.13 14.31 -19.64
CA ILE A 192 3.21 13.44 -18.90
C ILE A 192 2.16 14.30 -18.20
N ARG A 193 0.88 13.98 -18.44
CA ARG A 193 -0.30 14.63 -17.88
C ARG A 193 -1.18 13.60 -17.19
N GLY A 194 -1.99 14.03 -16.23
CA GLY A 194 -2.98 13.20 -15.53
C GLY A 194 -4.39 13.43 -16.06
N PHE A 195 -5.13 12.33 -16.24
CA PHE A 195 -6.50 12.32 -16.76
C PHE A 195 -7.40 11.49 -15.84
N ILE A 196 -8.64 11.94 -15.65
CA ILE A 196 -9.65 11.21 -14.88
C ILE A 196 -10.66 10.64 -15.86
N LEU A 197 -10.57 9.32 -16.12
CA LEU A 197 -11.52 8.61 -16.97
C LEU A 197 -12.61 7.96 -16.11
N GLU A 198 -13.79 7.76 -16.68
CA GLU A 198 -14.91 7.14 -15.99
C GLU A 198 -15.31 5.83 -16.66
N LYS A 199 -15.78 4.88 -15.86
CA LYS A 199 -16.30 3.60 -16.32
C LYS A 199 -17.38 3.77 -17.37
N GLY A 200 -17.35 2.93 -18.39
CA GLY A 200 -18.34 2.90 -19.46
C GLY A 200 -18.05 3.85 -20.61
N TRP A 201 -16.98 4.64 -20.57
CA TRP A 201 -16.59 5.43 -21.73
C TRP A 201 -16.18 4.54 -22.90
N LYS A 202 -16.59 4.94 -24.10
CA LYS A 202 -16.30 4.19 -25.34
C LYS A 202 -14.77 4.02 -25.51
N GLY A 203 -14.34 2.82 -25.81
CA GLY A 203 -12.92 2.49 -26.00
C GLY A 203 -12.16 2.16 -24.72
N LEU A 204 -12.76 2.34 -23.53
CA LEU A 204 -12.15 2.02 -22.24
C LEU A 204 -12.58 0.61 -21.79
N SER A 205 -11.59 -0.24 -21.49
CA SER A 205 -11.83 -1.55 -20.88
C SER A 205 -10.75 -1.88 -19.85
N ALA A 206 -11.07 -2.75 -18.90
CA ALA A 206 -10.19 -3.11 -17.80
C ALA A 206 -10.28 -4.62 -17.49
N PRO A 207 -9.70 -5.49 -18.34
CA PRO A 207 -9.71 -6.94 -18.13
C PRO A 207 -8.89 -7.33 -16.90
N ALA A 208 -9.38 -8.36 -16.17
CA ALA A 208 -8.70 -8.86 -14.98
C ALA A 208 -7.48 -9.71 -15.37
N VAL A 209 -6.43 -9.62 -14.54
CA VAL A 209 -5.26 -10.50 -14.56
C VAL A 209 -5.47 -11.60 -13.51
N HIS A 210 -5.34 -12.85 -13.91
CA HIS A 210 -5.47 -14.03 -13.06
C HIS A 210 -4.13 -14.76 -12.90
N GLY A 211 -4.03 -15.61 -11.86
CA GLY A 211 -2.87 -16.44 -11.64
C GLY A 211 -1.70 -15.73 -10.94
N LYS A 212 -1.93 -14.60 -10.29
CA LYS A 212 -0.91 -13.98 -9.43
C LYS A 212 -0.57 -14.91 -8.27
N VAL A 213 0.70 -14.97 -7.90
CA VAL A 213 1.15 -15.76 -6.73
C VAL A 213 0.82 -15.07 -5.41
N GLY A 214 0.76 -13.74 -5.38
CA GLY A 214 0.42 -12.93 -4.22
C GLY A 214 -0.63 -11.87 -4.53
N LEU A 215 -1.09 -11.16 -3.49
CA LEU A 215 -2.19 -10.17 -3.54
C LEU A 215 -3.46 -10.73 -4.20
N ARG A 216 -3.76 -12.00 -3.99
CA ARG A 216 -4.88 -12.69 -4.65
C ARG A 216 -6.24 -12.23 -4.12
N ALA A 217 -6.30 -11.68 -2.91
CA ALA A 217 -7.49 -11.05 -2.35
C ALA A 217 -7.75 -9.63 -2.90
N SER A 218 -6.85 -9.10 -3.72
CA SER A 218 -6.97 -7.79 -4.38
C SER A 218 -7.01 -7.98 -5.89
N ILE A 219 -8.15 -7.67 -6.50
CA ILE A 219 -8.30 -7.77 -7.95
C ILE A 219 -7.36 -6.79 -8.65
N THR A 220 -6.68 -7.30 -9.68
CA THR A 220 -5.71 -6.55 -10.47
C THR A 220 -6.01 -6.78 -11.95
N GLY A 221 -5.84 -5.76 -12.77
CA GLY A 221 -6.11 -5.88 -14.20
C GLY A 221 -5.22 -4.98 -15.04
N GLU A 222 -5.67 -4.79 -16.24
CA GLU A 222 -5.14 -3.84 -17.20
C GLU A 222 -6.06 -2.62 -17.29
N ILE A 223 -5.60 -1.57 -17.96
CA ILE A 223 -6.45 -0.50 -18.50
C ILE A 223 -6.11 -0.45 -19.99
N VAL A 224 -7.08 -0.74 -20.85
CA VAL A 224 -6.91 -0.66 -22.30
C VAL A 224 -7.72 0.51 -22.82
N MET A 225 -7.07 1.38 -23.57
CA MET A 225 -7.64 2.60 -24.14
C MET A 225 -7.48 2.56 -25.66
N ASP A 226 -8.61 2.57 -26.35
CA ASP A 226 -8.70 2.62 -27.81
C ASP A 226 -9.44 3.90 -28.20
N GLU A 227 -8.68 4.97 -28.42
CA GLU A 227 -9.19 6.32 -28.74
C GLU A 227 -10.27 6.82 -27.77
N VAL A 228 -10.05 6.63 -26.46
CA VAL A 228 -10.98 7.08 -25.43
C VAL A 228 -11.05 8.59 -25.41
N PHE A 229 -12.24 9.16 -25.70
CA PHE A 229 -12.45 10.60 -25.58
C PHE A 229 -12.53 11.00 -24.11
N CYS A 230 -11.63 11.88 -23.69
CA CYS A 230 -11.58 12.49 -22.37
C CYS A 230 -11.88 13.97 -22.51
N PRO A 231 -13.00 14.48 -21.97
CA PRO A 231 -13.30 15.91 -21.98
C PRO A 231 -12.18 16.74 -21.34
N GLU A 232 -12.02 17.98 -21.79
CA GLU A 232 -10.99 18.90 -21.26
C GLU A 232 -11.08 19.04 -19.74
N GLU A 233 -12.29 19.12 -19.22
CA GLU A 233 -12.61 19.26 -17.80
C GLU A 233 -12.17 18.05 -16.94
N ASN A 234 -11.82 16.91 -17.57
CA ASN A 234 -11.34 15.73 -16.90
C ASN A 234 -9.79 15.60 -16.95
N ALA A 235 -9.09 16.52 -17.62
CA ALA A 235 -7.66 16.65 -17.49
C ALA A 235 -7.31 17.41 -16.20
N MET A 236 -6.32 16.93 -15.45
CA MET A 236 -5.83 17.65 -14.26
C MET A 236 -4.90 18.79 -14.71
N PRO A 237 -5.23 20.06 -14.41
CA PRO A 237 -4.48 21.19 -14.97
C PRO A 237 -3.16 21.45 -14.27
N ASP A 238 -3.06 21.18 -12.97
CA ASP A 238 -1.97 21.65 -12.12
C ASP A 238 -0.78 20.67 -12.05
N VAL A 239 -0.69 19.76 -13.02
CA VAL A 239 0.39 18.77 -13.06
C VAL A 239 0.93 18.54 -14.46
N ARG A 240 2.29 18.54 -14.56
CA ARG A 240 3.02 18.26 -15.78
C ARG A 240 4.33 17.54 -15.46
N GLY A 241 4.65 16.48 -16.20
CA GLY A 241 5.84 15.66 -16.00
C GLY A 241 5.68 14.59 -14.89
N LEU A 242 6.78 13.94 -14.54
CA LEU A 242 6.80 12.84 -13.57
C LEU A 242 6.54 13.27 -12.12
N LYS A 243 6.59 14.57 -11.81
CA LYS A 243 6.29 15.07 -10.46
C LYS A 243 4.92 14.60 -9.97
N GLY A 244 3.92 14.61 -10.85
CA GLY A 244 2.56 14.18 -10.51
C GLY A 244 2.51 12.74 -9.98
N PRO A 245 2.82 11.73 -10.81
CA PRO A 245 2.77 10.34 -10.37
C PRO A 245 3.73 10.05 -9.22
N PHE A 246 4.92 10.68 -9.16
CA PHE A 246 5.86 10.45 -8.07
C PHE A 246 5.42 11.04 -6.73
N THR A 247 4.69 12.15 -6.72
CA THR A 247 4.05 12.66 -5.49
C THR A 247 3.08 11.61 -4.92
N CYS A 248 2.24 11.02 -5.78
CA CYS A 248 1.30 9.98 -5.39
C CYS A 248 2.01 8.73 -4.86
N LEU A 249 3.01 8.23 -5.60
CA LEU A 249 3.80 7.08 -5.20
C LEU A 249 4.52 7.31 -3.87
N ASN A 250 5.04 8.51 -3.60
CA ASN A 250 5.70 8.81 -2.33
C ASN A 250 4.76 8.70 -1.14
N SER A 251 3.50 9.10 -1.31
CA SER A 251 2.46 8.91 -0.27
C SER A 251 2.11 7.43 -0.09
N ALA A 252 1.91 6.69 -1.19
CA ALA A 252 1.61 5.26 -1.13
C ALA A 252 2.76 4.45 -0.51
N ARG A 253 4.01 4.74 -0.87
CA ARG A 253 5.22 4.11 -0.31
C ARG A 253 5.35 4.28 1.20
N TYR A 254 4.90 5.41 1.73
CA TYR A 254 4.81 5.63 3.17
C TYR A 254 3.85 4.63 3.83
N GLY A 255 2.65 4.47 3.29
CA GLY A 255 1.69 3.46 3.78
C GLY A 255 2.19 2.03 3.65
N ILE A 256 2.94 1.72 2.57
CA ILE A 256 3.57 0.41 2.38
C ILE A 256 4.62 0.13 3.47
N ALA A 257 5.43 1.13 3.84
CA ALA A 257 6.45 0.97 4.88
C ALA A 257 5.85 0.55 6.24
N TRP A 258 4.73 1.15 6.63
CA TRP A 258 3.99 0.76 7.82
C TRP A 258 3.29 -0.60 7.66
N GLY A 259 2.61 -0.78 6.53
CA GLY A 259 1.82 -1.98 6.27
C GLY A 259 2.64 -3.26 6.29
N ALA A 260 3.78 -3.26 5.61
CA ALA A 260 4.68 -4.42 5.56
C ALA A 260 5.09 -4.89 6.96
N LEU A 261 5.32 -3.96 7.91
CA LEU A 261 5.62 -4.31 9.30
C LEU A 261 4.41 -4.90 10.03
N GLY A 262 3.17 -4.50 9.68
CA GLY A 262 1.96 -5.16 10.18
C GLY A 262 1.88 -6.63 9.76
N ALA A 263 2.18 -6.93 8.51
CA ALA A 263 2.28 -8.32 8.04
C ALA A 263 3.41 -9.09 8.74
N ALA A 264 4.57 -8.44 8.96
CA ALA A 264 5.68 -9.03 9.70
C ALA A 264 5.30 -9.35 11.16
N GLU A 265 4.56 -8.47 11.82
CA GLU A 265 4.06 -8.70 13.18
C GLU A 265 3.10 -9.89 13.25
N ASP A 266 2.18 -10.05 12.31
CA ASP A 266 1.29 -11.22 12.25
C ASP A 266 2.09 -12.51 12.05
N CYS A 267 3.06 -12.51 11.14
CA CYS A 267 3.96 -13.65 10.95
C CYS A 267 4.75 -14.00 12.24
N TYR A 268 5.30 -12.99 12.90
CA TYR A 268 6.04 -13.15 14.15
C TYR A 268 5.17 -13.70 15.28
N GLN A 269 3.98 -13.15 15.47
CA GLN A 269 3.04 -13.58 16.51
C GLN A 269 2.58 -15.03 16.30
N ARG A 270 2.22 -15.39 15.05
CA ARG A 270 1.83 -16.76 14.68
C ARG A 270 2.98 -17.75 14.86
N ALA A 271 4.18 -17.41 14.38
CA ALA A 271 5.34 -18.26 14.54
C ALA A 271 5.72 -18.45 16.01
N ARG A 272 5.69 -17.35 16.81
CA ARG A 272 5.95 -17.42 18.25
C ARG A 272 4.95 -18.34 18.95
N GLN A 273 3.65 -18.20 18.71
CA GLN A 273 2.65 -19.05 19.34
C GLN A 273 2.83 -20.50 18.91
N TYR A 274 3.03 -20.74 17.61
CA TYR A 274 3.26 -22.09 17.09
C TYR A 274 4.45 -22.80 17.75
N VAL A 275 5.59 -22.15 17.90
CA VAL A 275 6.76 -22.79 18.50
C VAL A 275 6.67 -22.99 20.01
N LEU A 276 5.81 -22.25 20.70
CA LEU A 276 5.48 -22.48 22.11
C LEU A 276 4.59 -23.72 22.28
N ASP A 277 3.65 -23.92 21.38
CA ASP A 277 2.64 -25.01 21.46
C ASP A 277 3.18 -26.33 20.88
N ARG A 278 3.98 -26.25 19.81
CA ARG A 278 4.48 -27.43 19.08
C ARG A 278 5.58 -28.16 19.86
N GLN A 279 5.30 -29.41 20.18
CA GLN A 279 6.23 -30.31 20.88
C GLN A 279 6.99 -31.19 19.87
N GLN A 280 8.30 -31.26 19.99
CA GLN A 280 9.16 -32.22 19.31
C GLN A 280 10.36 -32.59 20.24
N PHE A 281 10.78 -33.83 20.18
CA PHE A 281 11.84 -34.32 21.06
C PHE A 281 11.57 -34.10 22.56
N GLY A 282 10.28 -34.22 22.95
CA GLY A 282 9.82 -34.11 24.33
C GLY A 282 9.79 -32.70 24.92
N ARG A 283 9.92 -31.64 24.08
CA ARG A 283 9.88 -30.23 24.53
C ARG A 283 9.33 -29.29 23.45
N PRO A 284 8.86 -28.09 23.82
CA PRO A 284 8.45 -27.07 22.84
C PRO A 284 9.59 -26.73 21.86
N LEU A 285 9.26 -26.44 20.60
CA LEU A 285 10.22 -25.95 19.63
C LEU A 285 10.94 -24.69 20.12
N ALA A 286 10.22 -23.83 20.87
CA ALA A 286 10.77 -22.61 21.47
C ALA A 286 11.96 -22.84 22.41
N ALA A 287 12.17 -24.07 22.89
CA ALA A 287 13.33 -24.43 23.71
C ALA A 287 14.65 -24.55 22.92
N ASN A 288 14.61 -24.47 21.58
CA ASN A 288 15.79 -24.55 20.73
C ASN A 288 16.43 -23.17 20.55
N GLN A 289 17.75 -23.09 20.68
CA GLN A 289 18.51 -21.83 20.54
C GLN A 289 18.32 -21.19 19.16
N LEU A 290 18.29 -21.99 18.06
CA LEU A 290 18.06 -21.47 16.71
C LEU A 290 16.67 -20.83 16.55
N ILE A 291 15.65 -21.37 17.21
CA ILE A 291 14.30 -20.82 17.21
C ILE A 291 14.28 -19.51 18.00
N GLN A 292 14.88 -19.48 19.18
CA GLN A 292 14.97 -18.25 20.00
C GLN A 292 15.73 -17.14 19.27
N LYS A 293 16.82 -17.46 18.58
CA LYS A 293 17.55 -16.49 17.75
C LYS A 293 16.67 -15.91 16.66
N LYS A 294 15.93 -16.75 15.92
CA LYS A 294 15.01 -16.29 14.87
C LYS A 294 13.96 -15.33 15.42
N LEU A 295 13.36 -15.62 16.58
CA LEU A 295 12.40 -14.73 17.23
C LEU A 295 13.04 -13.40 17.68
N ALA A 296 14.27 -13.43 18.19
CA ALA A 296 14.99 -12.24 18.58
C ALA A 296 15.31 -11.33 17.36
N ASP A 297 15.75 -11.91 16.25
CA ASP A 297 15.99 -11.17 15.00
C ASP A 297 14.70 -10.51 14.51
N MET A 298 13.56 -11.25 14.49
CA MET A 298 12.26 -10.73 14.06
C MET A 298 11.81 -9.52 14.90
N VAL A 299 11.81 -9.64 16.23
CA VAL A 299 11.36 -8.54 17.10
C VAL A 299 12.27 -7.33 17.00
N THR A 300 13.57 -7.53 16.78
CA THR A 300 14.53 -6.44 16.57
C THR A 300 14.20 -5.66 15.31
N ASP A 301 14.06 -6.36 14.18
CA ASP A 301 13.78 -5.72 12.88
C ASP A 301 12.41 -5.01 12.86
N ILE A 302 11.37 -5.63 13.42
CA ILE A 302 10.04 -5.03 13.53
C ILE A 302 10.08 -3.76 14.38
N SER A 303 10.69 -3.84 15.56
CA SER A 303 10.67 -2.74 16.53
C SER A 303 11.43 -1.52 16.01
N LEU A 304 12.61 -1.71 15.40
CA LEU A 304 13.38 -0.63 14.81
C LEU A 304 12.66 -0.03 13.59
N GLY A 305 12.05 -0.88 12.75
CA GLY A 305 11.28 -0.45 11.59
C GLY A 305 10.08 0.42 11.98
N LEU A 306 9.32 0.02 13.00
CA LEU A 306 8.17 0.78 13.51
C LEU A 306 8.58 2.16 14.06
N GLN A 307 9.71 2.25 14.79
CA GLN A 307 10.22 3.54 15.27
C GLN A 307 10.61 4.46 14.10
N GLY A 308 11.24 3.90 13.06
CA GLY A 308 11.55 4.65 11.84
C GLY A 308 10.28 5.14 11.14
N CYS A 309 9.25 4.28 11.03
CA CYS A 309 7.97 4.64 10.44
C CYS A 309 7.25 5.75 11.22
N LEU A 310 7.24 5.67 12.56
CA LEU A 310 6.67 6.72 13.40
C LEU A 310 7.40 8.06 13.19
N ARG A 311 8.75 8.04 13.19
CA ARG A 311 9.51 9.27 12.91
C ARG A 311 9.20 9.84 11.54
N LEU A 312 9.13 9.01 10.50
CA LEU A 312 8.73 9.46 9.16
C LEU A 312 7.33 10.06 9.14
N GLY A 313 6.36 9.45 9.86
CA GLY A 313 5.00 10.00 9.99
C GLY A 313 5.01 11.40 10.57
N ARG A 314 5.71 11.60 11.68
CA ARG A 314 5.90 12.93 12.29
C ARG A 314 6.55 13.92 11.31
N MET A 315 7.59 13.51 10.61
CA MET A 315 8.25 14.37 9.60
C MET A 315 7.32 14.73 8.43
N LYS A 316 6.41 13.85 8.03
CA LYS A 316 5.41 14.17 7.01
C LYS A 316 4.40 15.19 7.52
N ASP A 317 3.96 15.07 8.75
CA ASP A 317 3.05 16.04 9.39
C ASP A 317 3.73 17.41 9.60
N GLU A 318 5.03 17.40 9.86
CA GLU A 318 5.90 18.58 9.97
C GLU A 318 6.25 19.21 8.60
N GLY A 319 5.99 18.51 7.48
CA GLY A 319 6.39 18.93 6.13
C GLY A 319 7.92 18.87 5.87
N THR A 320 8.66 18.07 6.65
CA THR A 320 10.13 17.96 6.58
C THR A 320 10.64 16.65 5.98
N ALA A 321 9.74 15.74 5.60
CA ALA A 321 10.09 14.44 5.03
C ALA A 321 10.55 14.55 3.57
N SER A 322 11.79 14.14 3.27
CA SER A 322 12.26 13.97 1.89
C SER A 322 11.82 12.63 1.30
N VAL A 323 11.87 12.53 -0.04
CA VAL A 323 11.56 11.29 -0.78
C VAL A 323 12.50 10.15 -0.38
N GLU A 324 13.76 10.47 -0.12
CA GLU A 324 14.80 9.50 0.25
C GLU A 324 14.47 8.81 1.59
N ILE A 325 13.95 9.53 2.57
CA ILE A 325 13.56 8.94 3.87
C ILE A 325 12.43 7.93 3.67
N THR A 326 11.46 8.24 2.82
CA THR A 326 10.41 7.28 2.43
C THR A 326 11.02 6.05 1.75
N SER A 327 12.00 6.24 0.87
CA SER A 327 12.72 5.14 0.21
C SER A 327 13.49 4.26 1.20
N ILE A 328 14.14 4.85 2.22
CA ILE A 328 14.80 4.09 3.30
C ILE A 328 13.78 3.15 3.96
N LEU A 329 12.63 3.69 4.37
CA LEU A 329 11.68 2.90 5.15
C LEU A 329 10.89 1.91 4.30
N LYS A 330 10.47 2.27 3.08
CA LYS A 330 9.83 1.30 2.17
C LYS A 330 10.77 0.13 1.89
N ARG A 331 12.02 0.41 1.55
CA ARG A 331 13.04 -0.62 1.28
C ARG A 331 13.28 -1.50 2.51
N ASN A 332 13.53 -0.89 3.67
CA ASN A 332 13.80 -1.61 4.91
C ASN A 332 12.61 -2.47 5.34
N SER A 333 11.42 -1.88 5.46
CA SER A 333 10.23 -2.57 5.98
C SER A 333 9.82 -3.73 5.08
N CYS A 334 9.79 -3.53 3.75
CA CYS A 334 9.40 -4.61 2.81
C CYS A 334 10.42 -5.76 2.81
N GLY A 335 11.73 -5.45 2.76
CA GLY A 335 12.77 -6.47 2.78
C GLY A 335 12.77 -7.27 4.07
N LYS A 336 12.71 -6.59 5.22
CA LYS A 336 12.67 -7.24 6.54
C LYS A 336 11.39 -8.04 6.76
N ALA A 337 10.24 -7.53 6.34
CA ALA A 337 8.97 -8.26 6.44
C ALA A 337 9.00 -9.55 5.60
N LEU A 338 9.55 -9.49 4.39
CA LEU A 338 9.70 -10.67 3.53
C LEU A 338 10.62 -11.72 4.17
N ASP A 339 11.76 -11.30 4.71
CA ASP A 339 12.69 -12.21 5.41
C ASP A 339 12.01 -12.83 6.65
N ILE A 340 11.27 -12.04 7.43
CA ILE A 340 10.49 -12.52 8.59
C ILE A 340 9.45 -13.55 8.15
N ALA A 341 8.70 -13.30 7.09
CA ALA A 341 7.69 -14.24 6.60
C ALA A 341 8.32 -15.57 6.13
N ARG A 342 9.47 -15.52 5.44
CA ARG A 342 10.22 -16.72 5.03
C ARG A 342 10.69 -17.54 6.23
N VAL A 343 11.24 -16.87 7.24
CA VAL A 343 11.73 -17.52 8.47
C VAL A 343 10.57 -18.06 9.30
N ALA A 344 9.46 -17.33 9.42
CA ALA A 344 8.26 -17.79 10.13
C ALA A 344 7.68 -19.05 9.47
N ARG A 345 7.57 -19.05 8.14
CA ARG A 345 7.15 -20.23 7.38
C ARG A 345 8.06 -21.44 7.64
N ASP A 346 9.38 -21.22 7.63
CA ASP A 346 10.36 -22.26 7.91
C ASP A 346 10.21 -22.84 9.32
N MET A 347 10.02 -21.99 10.34
CA MET A 347 9.83 -22.40 11.74
C MET A 347 8.61 -23.29 11.94
N MET A 348 7.59 -23.19 11.10
CA MET A 348 6.38 -24.03 11.15
C MET A 348 6.51 -25.36 10.41
N GLY A 349 7.63 -25.63 9.74
CA GLY A 349 7.86 -26.86 8.99
C GLY A 349 6.78 -27.11 7.92
N GLY A 350 6.23 -28.33 7.85
CA GLY A 350 5.19 -28.69 6.89
C GLY A 350 3.92 -27.86 7.04
N ASN A 351 3.55 -27.49 8.24
CA ASN A 351 2.38 -26.63 8.50
C ASN A 351 2.55 -25.21 7.93
N GLY A 352 3.79 -24.73 7.83
CA GLY A 352 4.10 -23.44 7.20
C GLY A 352 3.85 -23.39 5.69
N ILE A 353 3.62 -24.54 5.04
CA ILE A 353 3.28 -24.61 3.61
C ILE A 353 1.78 -24.46 3.37
N SER A 354 0.94 -24.73 4.39
CA SER A 354 -0.50 -24.57 4.30
C SER A 354 -0.93 -23.12 4.53
N ASP A 355 -1.90 -22.64 3.74
CA ASP A 355 -2.49 -21.30 3.93
C ASP A 355 -3.37 -21.19 5.18
N GLU A 356 -3.72 -22.31 5.82
CA GLU A 356 -4.46 -22.35 7.09
C GLU A 356 -3.73 -21.60 8.20
N TYR A 357 -2.40 -21.62 8.18
CA TYR A 357 -1.57 -20.95 9.17
C TYR A 357 -1.29 -19.47 8.85
N GLY A 358 -1.72 -18.98 7.69
CA GLY A 358 -1.67 -17.59 7.27
C GLY A 358 -0.28 -17.09 6.84
N VAL A 359 0.80 -17.69 7.31
CA VAL A 359 2.18 -17.22 7.05
C VAL A 359 2.58 -17.39 5.58
N ALA A 360 2.20 -18.52 4.94
CA ALA A 360 2.46 -18.74 3.51
C ALA A 360 1.80 -17.68 2.63
N ARG A 361 0.58 -17.25 2.98
CA ARG A 361 -0.12 -16.16 2.29
C ARG A 361 0.64 -14.83 2.42
N HIS A 362 1.07 -14.47 3.64
CA HIS A 362 1.91 -13.29 3.85
C HIS A 362 3.22 -13.35 3.06
N LEU A 363 3.87 -14.52 3.02
CA LEU A 363 5.12 -14.69 2.28
C LEU A 363 4.96 -14.33 0.80
N VAL A 364 3.98 -14.92 0.11
CA VAL A 364 3.78 -14.63 -1.32
C VAL A 364 3.25 -13.23 -1.57
N ASN A 365 2.47 -12.66 -0.65
CA ASN A 365 2.06 -11.27 -0.70
C ASN A 365 3.27 -10.32 -0.59
N LEU A 366 4.18 -10.58 0.33
CA LEU A 366 5.35 -9.74 0.57
C LEU A 366 6.39 -9.81 -0.56
N GLU A 367 6.45 -10.90 -1.34
CA GLU A 367 7.20 -10.91 -2.60
C GLU A 367 6.70 -9.81 -3.56
N VAL A 368 5.38 -9.61 -3.64
CA VAL A 368 4.79 -8.55 -4.46
C VAL A 368 5.05 -7.17 -3.83
N VAL A 369 4.86 -7.03 -2.51
CA VAL A 369 5.08 -5.77 -1.78
C VAL A 369 6.53 -5.28 -1.90
N ASN A 370 7.50 -6.20 -1.89
CA ASN A 370 8.91 -5.89 -2.09
C ASN A 370 9.23 -5.47 -3.55
N THR A 371 8.35 -5.83 -4.50
CA THR A 371 8.55 -5.62 -5.94
C THR A 371 7.90 -4.33 -6.46
N TYR A 372 6.66 -4.03 -6.07
CA TYR A 372 5.89 -2.92 -6.65
C TYR A 372 6.23 -1.55 -6.06
N GLU A 373 5.72 -0.50 -6.72
CA GLU A 373 5.92 0.93 -6.34
C GLU A 373 7.40 1.33 -6.15
N GLY A 374 8.24 0.84 -7.03
CA GLY A 374 9.69 0.84 -6.92
C GLY A 374 10.18 -0.43 -6.27
N THR A 375 10.96 -1.21 -7.03
CA THR A 375 11.59 -2.43 -6.51
C THR A 375 12.54 -2.09 -5.35
N HIS A 376 12.88 -3.10 -4.57
CA HIS A 376 13.90 -2.99 -3.51
C HIS A 376 15.19 -2.32 -4.02
N ASP A 377 15.61 -2.67 -5.25
CA ASP A 377 16.82 -2.13 -5.89
C ASP A 377 16.62 -0.70 -6.39
N ILE A 378 15.45 -0.36 -6.96
CA ILE A 378 15.16 1.02 -7.36
C ILE A 378 15.27 1.99 -6.16
N HIS A 379 14.78 1.59 -4.99
CA HIS A 379 14.95 2.39 -3.77
C HIS A 379 16.41 2.49 -3.33
N ALA A 380 17.23 1.43 -3.53
CA ALA A 380 18.67 1.51 -3.30
C ALA A 380 19.34 2.51 -4.25
N LEU A 381 18.94 2.55 -5.52
CA LEU A 381 19.48 3.49 -6.50
C LEU A 381 19.08 4.95 -6.23
N ILE A 382 17.84 5.19 -5.76
CA ILE A 382 17.42 6.52 -5.29
C ILE A 382 18.33 6.99 -4.15
N LEU A 383 18.58 6.14 -3.17
CA LEU A 383 19.47 6.43 -2.04
C LEU A 383 20.93 6.60 -2.48
N GLY A 384 21.42 5.74 -3.36
CA GLY A 384 22.77 5.81 -3.89
C GLY A 384 23.04 7.16 -4.58
N ARG A 385 22.09 7.63 -5.39
CA ARG A 385 22.16 8.96 -6.00
C ARG A 385 22.20 10.07 -4.95
N ALA A 386 21.34 10.02 -3.95
CA ALA A 386 21.28 11.03 -2.91
C ALA A 386 22.56 11.09 -2.06
N ILE A 387 23.18 9.93 -1.79
CA ILE A 387 24.41 9.81 -1.00
C ILE A 387 25.64 10.26 -1.79
N THR A 388 25.72 9.92 -3.08
CA THR A 388 26.93 10.14 -3.91
C THR A 388 26.84 11.34 -4.83
N GLY A 389 25.64 11.85 -5.10
CA GLY A 389 25.39 12.86 -6.13
C GLY A 389 25.43 12.31 -7.57
N ILE A 390 25.63 11.00 -7.76
CA ILE A 390 25.80 10.35 -9.07
C ILE A 390 24.63 9.40 -9.32
N ALA A 391 23.89 9.60 -10.43
CA ALA A 391 22.86 8.68 -10.85
C ALA A 391 23.48 7.38 -11.39
N ALA A 392 22.92 6.23 -11.01
CA ALA A 392 23.37 4.93 -11.51
C ALA A 392 22.90 4.66 -12.96
N PHE A 393 21.87 5.38 -13.40
CA PHE A 393 21.35 5.38 -14.78
C PHE A 393 20.84 6.78 -15.14
N SER A 394 20.88 7.13 -16.39
CA SER A 394 20.47 8.44 -16.94
C SER A 394 19.19 8.31 -17.74
#